data_b64ea1911565478d8a651f5b526f1956
#
_entry.id   b64ea1911565478d8a651f5b526f1956
#
_cell.length_a   1.000
_cell.length_b   1.000
_cell.length_c   1.000
_cell.angle_alpha   90.00
_cell.angle_beta   90.00
_cell.angle_gamma   90.00
#
_symmetry.space_group_name_H-M   'P 1'
#
loop_
_entity.id
_entity.type
_entity.pdbx_description
1 polymer ?
#
loop_
_entity_poly.entity_id
_entity_poly.type
_entity_poly.pdbx_seq_one_letter_code
_entity_poly.pdbx_strand_id
1 'polypeptide(L)'
;MHNNKLRIYIDMDGVLANFQEAADKIPNVKHPDEVLDFSTFTPMPGAIDAVAALIDMGHDVFIATTPPWDNPDSWGQKRNWIAKHLPKLTRKMFLTHRKDLLIGDILIDDSNTRGQSDFQGTWMHFDPS
;
A
#
# COMPACT_ATOMS: atom_id res chain seq x y z
N MET A 1 -23.97 1.59 22.14
CA MET A 1 -22.60 1.91 21.76
C MET A 1 -22.36 1.59 20.30
N HIS A 2 -21.90 2.54 19.58
CA HIS A 2 -21.62 2.34 18.16
C HIS A 2 -20.20 1.87 17.95
N ASN A 3 -20.08 0.76 17.28
CA ASN A 3 -18.79 0.29 16.82
C ASN A 3 -18.56 0.86 15.40
N ASN A 4 -17.76 1.91 15.33
CA ASN A 4 -17.42 2.54 14.04
C ASN A 4 -16.26 1.82 13.34
N LYS A 5 -16.18 0.52 13.51
CA LYS A 5 -15.15 -0.29 12.86
C LYS A 5 -15.33 -0.21 11.35
N LEU A 6 -14.31 0.30 10.69
CA LEU A 6 -14.23 0.39 9.24
C LEU A 6 -13.25 -0.63 8.69
N ARG A 7 -13.52 -1.13 7.49
CA ARG A 7 -12.54 -1.90 6.73
C ARG A 7 -11.79 -0.93 5.84
N ILE A 8 -10.49 -0.82 6.09
CA ILE A 8 -9.62 0.16 5.44
C ILE A 8 -8.53 -0.57 4.68
N TYR A 9 -8.43 -0.28 3.37
CA TYR A 9 -7.33 -0.75 2.53
C TYR A 9 -6.35 0.39 2.34
N ILE A 10 -5.06 0.10 2.48
CA ILE A 10 -4.01 1.11 2.33
C ILE A 10 -3.03 0.62 1.27
N ASP A 11 -2.79 1.46 0.26
CA ASP A 11 -1.77 1.23 -0.75
C ASP A 11 -0.38 1.26 -0.12
N MET A 12 0.56 0.59 -0.75
CA MET A 12 1.92 0.46 -0.22
C MET A 12 2.85 1.53 -0.82
N ASP A 13 3.11 1.48 -2.12
CA ASP A 13 4.07 2.37 -2.75
C ASP A 13 3.52 3.79 -2.87
N GLY A 14 4.29 4.77 -2.41
CA GLY A 14 3.88 6.16 -2.43
C GLY A 14 2.99 6.57 -1.26
N VAL A 15 2.47 5.61 -0.49
CA VAL A 15 1.67 5.86 0.72
C VAL A 15 2.42 5.42 1.97
N LEU A 16 2.83 4.16 2.02
CA LEU A 16 3.55 3.59 3.17
C LEU A 16 5.04 3.44 2.91
N ALA A 17 5.41 3.03 1.69
CA ALA A 17 6.79 2.78 1.29
C ALA A 17 7.25 3.84 0.29
N ASN A 18 8.48 4.32 0.46
CA ASN A 18 9.02 5.41 -0.35
C ASN A 18 9.64 4.90 -1.65
N PHE A 19 8.79 4.58 -2.61
CA PHE A 19 9.19 4.18 -3.95
C PHE A 19 10.01 5.29 -4.65
N GLN A 20 9.57 6.54 -4.54
CA GLN A 20 10.20 7.65 -5.27
C GLN A 20 11.65 7.85 -4.86
N GLU A 21 11.97 7.71 -3.58
CA GLU A 21 13.35 7.80 -3.09
C GLU A 21 14.23 6.73 -3.76
N ALA A 22 13.73 5.51 -3.84
CA ALA A 22 14.47 4.42 -4.48
C ALA A 22 14.62 4.65 -5.98
N ALA A 23 13.56 5.12 -6.65
CA ALA A 23 13.59 5.41 -8.08
C ALA A 23 14.57 6.54 -8.41
N ASP A 24 14.65 7.55 -7.55
CA ASP A 24 15.55 8.70 -7.74
C ASP A 24 17.02 8.30 -7.70
N LYS A 25 17.36 7.19 -7.07
CA LYS A 25 18.75 6.68 -7.01
C LYS A 25 19.17 5.99 -8.30
N ILE A 26 18.24 5.73 -9.21
CA ILE A 26 18.51 5.08 -10.51
C ILE A 26 17.90 5.89 -11.66
N PRO A 27 18.31 7.16 -11.83
CA PRO A 27 17.58 8.09 -12.73
C PRO A 27 17.64 7.73 -14.20
N ASN A 28 18.58 6.87 -14.61
CA ASN A 28 18.75 6.48 -16.02
C ASN A 28 17.93 5.24 -16.38
N VAL A 29 17.14 4.71 -15.47
CA VAL A 29 16.29 3.54 -15.71
C VAL A 29 14.90 4.02 -16.09
N LYS A 30 14.39 3.56 -17.23
CA LYS A 30 13.10 4.01 -17.77
C LYS A 30 11.92 3.50 -16.93
N HIS A 31 12.00 2.25 -16.45
CA HIS A 31 10.96 1.61 -15.65
C HIS A 31 11.57 1.06 -14.36
N PRO A 32 11.80 1.93 -13.36
CA PRO A 32 12.45 1.50 -12.11
C PRO A 32 11.65 0.44 -11.35
N ASP A 33 10.33 0.43 -11.46
CA ASP A 33 9.47 -0.56 -10.83
C ASP A 33 9.77 -1.99 -11.30
N GLU A 34 10.34 -2.16 -12.48
CA GLU A 34 10.67 -3.48 -13.03
C GLU A 34 11.97 -4.06 -12.46
N VAL A 35 12.83 -3.24 -11.85
CA VAL A 35 14.17 -3.66 -11.43
C VAL A 35 14.45 -3.43 -9.95
N LEU A 36 13.67 -2.60 -9.26
CA LEU A 36 13.90 -2.31 -7.85
C LEU A 36 13.53 -3.49 -6.95
N ASP A 37 14.23 -3.58 -5.82
CA ASP A 37 13.90 -4.52 -4.74
C ASP A 37 12.96 -3.83 -3.75
N PHE A 38 11.68 -4.17 -3.80
CA PHE A 38 10.63 -3.55 -3.00
C PHE A 38 10.77 -3.83 -1.50
N SER A 39 11.56 -4.83 -1.12
CA SER A 39 11.80 -5.11 0.30
C SER A 39 12.71 -4.08 0.97
N THR A 40 13.43 -3.28 0.17
CA THR A 40 14.45 -2.34 0.68
C THR A 40 13.93 -0.93 0.86
N PHE A 41 12.71 -0.64 0.48
CA PHE A 41 12.19 0.73 0.53
C PHE A 41 12.09 1.25 1.97
N THR A 42 12.41 2.54 2.13
CA THR A 42 12.25 3.23 3.41
C THR A 42 10.76 3.50 3.65
N PRO A 43 10.25 3.33 4.89
CA PRO A 43 8.88 3.78 5.19
C PRO A 43 8.74 5.28 5.00
N MET A 44 7.57 5.70 4.51
CA MET A 44 7.21 7.12 4.46
C MET A 44 7.15 7.69 5.88
N PRO A 45 7.57 8.96 6.09
CA PRO A 45 7.51 9.57 7.43
C PRO A 45 6.11 9.49 8.02
N GLY A 46 6.01 8.97 9.25
CA GLY A 46 4.74 8.86 9.97
C GLY A 46 3.83 7.71 9.54
N ALA A 47 4.18 6.97 8.48
CA ALA A 47 3.29 5.93 7.95
C ALA A 47 3.07 4.79 8.93
N ILE A 48 4.14 4.29 9.55
CA ILE A 48 4.04 3.18 10.51
C ILE A 48 3.16 3.57 11.69
N ASP A 49 3.38 4.77 12.23
CA ASP A 49 2.60 5.26 13.37
C ASP A 49 1.12 5.49 13.00
N ALA A 50 0.86 5.96 11.78
CA ALA A 50 -0.51 6.16 11.31
C ALA A 50 -1.27 4.85 11.20
N VAL A 51 -0.63 3.80 10.66
CA VAL A 51 -1.25 2.48 10.59
C VAL A 51 -1.51 1.92 11.98
N ALA A 52 -0.53 2.06 12.88
CA ALA A 52 -0.69 1.62 14.27
C ALA A 52 -1.89 2.33 14.93
N ALA A 53 -2.06 3.62 14.71
CA ALA A 53 -3.17 4.39 15.25
C ALA A 53 -4.52 3.86 14.72
N LEU A 54 -4.62 3.56 13.44
CA LEU A 54 -5.85 3.01 12.86
C LEU A 54 -6.21 1.65 13.46
N ILE A 55 -5.21 0.80 13.67
CA ILE A 55 -5.40 -0.50 14.32
C ILE A 55 -5.84 -0.31 15.76
N ASP A 56 -5.20 0.58 16.50
CA ASP A 56 -5.52 0.86 17.90
C ASP A 56 -6.92 1.44 18.09
N MET A 57 -7.42 2.17 17.08
CA MET A 57 -8.79 2.66 17.04
C MET A 57 -9.82 1.56 16.78
N GLY A 58 -9.38 0.35 16.52
CA GLY A 58 -10.26 -0.80 16.32
C GLY A 58 -10.68 -1.04 14.88
N HIS A 59 -10.09 -0.35 13.91
CA HIS A 59 -10.40 -0.57 12.51
C HIS A 59 -9.77 -1.86 11.97
N ASP A 60 -10.40 -2.42 10.95
CA ASP A 60 -9.92 -3.61 10.26
C ASP A 60 -9.06 -3.15 9.07
N VAL A 61 -7.75 -3.15 9.26
CA VAL A 61 -6.79 -2.58 8.31
C VAL A 61 -6.14 -3.64 7.47
N PHE A 62 -6.11 -3.42 6.16
CA PHE A 62 -5.48 -4.30 5.17
C PHE A 62 -4.57 -3.51 4.25
N ILE A 63 -3.56 -4.16 3.71
CA ILE A 63 -2.76 -3.63 2.62
C ILE A 63 -3.38 -4.04 1.29
N ALA A 64 -3.49 -3.10 0.36
CA ALA A 64 -3.90 -3.37 -1.02
C ALA A 64 -2.86 -2.78 -1.96
N THR A 65 -2.01 -3.61 -2.52
CA THR A 65 -0.89 -3.17 -3.34
C THR A 65 -0.88 -3.88 -4.69
N THR A 66 -0.40 -3.17 -5.72
CA THR A 66 -0.25 -3.72 -7.06
C THR A 66 1.22 -3.99 -7.33
N PRO A 67 1.66 -5.26 -7.30
CA PRO A 67 3.05 -5.57 -7.65
C PRO A 67 3.24 -5.40 -9.17
N PRO A 68 4.35 -4.79 -9.62
CA PRO A 68 4.63 -4.67 -11.05
C PRO A 68 4.65 -6.05 -11.72
N TRP A 69 3.85 -6.20 -12.78
CA TRP A 69 3.73 -7.48 -13.46
C TRP A 69 5.07 -7.97 -14.01
N ASP A 70 5.89 -7.04 -14.52
CA ASP A 70 7.19 -7.36 -15.14
C ASP A 70 8.32 -7.49 -14.11
N ASN A 71 8.02 -7.47 -12.83
CA ASN A 71 8.97 -7.72 -11.74
C ASN A 71 8.38 -8.83 -10.85
N PRO A 72 8.54 -10.10 -11.24
CA PRO A 72 7.90 -11.21 -10.50
C PRO A 72 8.39 -11.32 -9.06
N ASP A 73 9.62 -10.92 -8.76
CA ASP A 73 10.15 -10.95 -7.41
C ASP A 73 9.48 -9.92 -6.50
N SER A 74 8.85 -8.91 -7.07
CA SER A 74 8.20 -7.84 -6.29
C SER A 74 7.09 -8.37 -5.39
N TRP A 75 6.42 -9.44 -5.77
CA TRP A 75 5.35 -10.05 -4.98
C TRP A 75 5.86 -10.47 -3.60
N GLY A 76 6.90 -11.28 -3.56
CA GLY A 76 7.51 -11.70 -2.31
C GLY A 76 8.21 -10.57 -1.56
N GLN A 77 8.82 -9.65 -2.30
CA GLN A 77 9.49 -8.48 -1.72
C GLN A 77 8.51 -7.58 -0.97
N LYS A 78 7.33 -7.34 -1.53
CA LYS A 78 6.27 -6.57 -0.86
C LYS A 78 5.79 -7.26 0.41
N ARG A 79 5.59 -8.57 0.33
CA ARG A 79 5.24 -9.38 1.52
C ARG A 79 6.31 -9.24 2.60
N ASN A 80 7.58 -9.31 2.23
CA ASN A 80 8.69 -9.21 3.17
C ASN A 80 8.77 -7.82 3.81
N TRP A 81 8.47 -6.78 3.04
CA TRP A 81 8.44 -5.42 3.56
C TRP A 81 7.37 -5.27 4.66
N ILE A 82 6.17 -5.80 4.41
CA ILE A 82 5.08 -5.77 5.39
C ILE A 82 5.46 -6.57 6.64
N ALA A 83 6.04 -7.75 6.48
CA ALA A 83 6.46 -8.58 7.61
C ALA A 83 7.49 -7.86 8.48
N LYS A 84 8.38 -7.07 7.88
CA LYS A 84 9.41 -6.33 8.58
C LYS A 84 8.87 -5.08 9.28
N HIS A 85 8.08 -4.27 8.58
CA HIS A 85 7.70 -2.94 9.05
C HIS A 85 6.32 -2.90 9.71
N LEU A 86 5.42 -3.78 9.32
CA LEU A 86 4.03 -3.80 9.79
C LEU A 86 3.60 -5.24 10.13
N PRO A 87 4.29 -5.90 11.08
CA PRO A 87 4.01 -7.32 11.39
C PRO A 87 2.59 -7.58 11.88
N LYS A 88 1.90 -6.56 12.43
CA LYS A 88 0.49 -6.67 12.81
C LYS A 88 -0.44 -6.90 11.62
N LEU A 89 0.02 -6.62 10.41
CA LEU A 89 -0.75 -6.83 9.18
C LEU A 89 -0.40 -8.17 8.49
N THR A 90 0.24 -9.09 9.20
CA THR A 90 0.48 -10.45 8.71
C THR A 90 -0.83 -11.10 8.30
N ARG A 91 -0.89 -11.64 7.07
CA ARG A 91 -2.08 -12.24 6.45
C ARG A 91 -3.21 -11.25 6.17
N LYS A 92 -2.92 -9.95 6.24
CA LYS A 92 -3.90 -8.89 5.96
C LYS A 92 -3.44 -8.08 4.75
N MET A 93 -3.03 -8.76 3.70
CA MET A 93 -2.43 -8.15 2.52
C MET A 93 -3.08 -8.71 1.26
N PHE A 94 -3.48 -7.79 0.37
CA PHE A 94 -3.99 -8.11 -0.95
C PHE A 94 -3.01 -7.60 -1.99
N LEU A 95 -2.58 -8.50 -2.89
CA LEU A 95 -1.78 -8.13 -4.06
C LEU A 95 -2.71 -8.24 -5.26
N THR A 96 -3.07 -7.12 -5.86
CA THR A 96 -4.07 -7.09 -6.91
C THR A 96 -3.83 -5.97 -7.91
N HIS A 97 -4.23 -6.21 -9.16
CA HIS A 97 -4.25 -5.20 -10.21
C HIS A 97 -5.65 -4.59 -10.40
N ARG A 98 -6.63 -5.03 -9.59
CA ARG A 98 -8.03 -4.63 -9.68
C ARG A 98 -8.54 -4.21 -8.30
N LYS A 99 -8.23 -2.97 -7.91
CA LYS A 99 -8.65 -2.44 -6.60
C LYS A 99 -10.16 -2.13 -6.55
N ASP A 100 -10.81 -2.03 -7.69
CA ASP A 100 -12.26 -1.90 -7.78
C ASP A 100 -13.02 -3.13 -7.27
N LEU A 101 -12.36 -4.29 -7.21
CA LEU A 101 -12.99 -5.53 -6.76
C LEU A 101 -12.89 -5.75 -5.25
N LEU A 102 -12.17 -4.90 -4.53
CA LEU A 102 -12.07 -4.98 -3.08
C LEU A 102 -13.37 -4.53 -2.42
N ILE A 103 -13.77 -5.23 -1.36
CA ILE A 103 -14.97 -4.90 -0.60
C ILE A 103 -14.56 -4.28 0.72
N GLY A 104 -14.91 -3.03 0.95
CA GLY A 104 -14.55 -2.32 2.18
C GLY A 104 -15.10 -0.91 2.20
N ASP A 105 -14.72 -0.17 3.24
CA ASP A 105 -15.26 1.17 3.48
C ASP A 105 -14.37 2.26 2.91
N ILE A 106 -13.06 2.13 3.06
CA ILE A 106 -12.09 3.15 2.64
C ILE A 106 -10.94 2.49 1.91
N LEU A 107 -10.52 3.12 0.82
CA LEU A 107 -9.28 2.80 0.11
C LEU A 107 -8.41 4.05 0.11
N ILE A 108 -7.22 3.97 0.73
CA ILE A 108 -6.24 5.05 0.73
C ILE A 108 -5.19 4.71 -0.32
N ASP A 109 -5.13 5.51 -1.38
CA ASP A 109 -4.29 5.24 -2.53
C ASP A 109 -3.93 6.54 -3.23
N ASP A 110 -2.71 6.65 -3.76
CA ASP A 110 -2.20 7.83 -4.42
C ASP A 110 -2.43 7.86 -5.94
N SER A 111 -2.99 6.81 -6.50
CA SER A 111 -3.10 6.62 -7.96
C SER A 111 -4.49 6.17 -8.35
N ASN A 112 -4.84 6.31 -9.62
CA ASN A 112 -6.10 5.81 -10.17
C ASN A 112 -5.87 5.00 -11.46
N THR A 113 -4.89 4.10 -11.43
CA THR A 113 -4.53 3.28 -12.60
C THR A 113 -4.93 1.80 -12.44
N ARG A 114 -5.54 1.44 -11.31
CA ARG A 114 -5.92 0.06 -10.99
C ARG A 114 -7.37 -0.05 -10.50
N GLY A 115 -8.24 0.85 -10.96
CA GLY A 115 -9.66 0.83 -10.64
C GLY A 115 -10.02 1.51 -9.32
N GLN A 116 -9.15 2.35 -8.75
CA GLN A 116 -9.39 2.99 -7.47
C GLN A 116 -10.68 3.81 -7.45
N SER A 117 -10.96 4.56 -8.51
CA SER A 117 -12.17 5.39 -8.57
C SER A 117 -13.47 4.57 -8.64
N ASP A 118 -13.38 3.30 -9.01
CA ASP A 118 -14.52 2.37 -9.06
C ASP A 118 -14.64 1.51 -7.80
N PHE A 119 -13.82 1.77 -6.79
CA PHE A 119 -13.95 1.14 -5.49
C PHE A 119 -15.34 1.45 -4.90
N GLN A 120 -16.01 0.44 -4.35
CA GLN A 120 -17.39 0.57 -3.89
C GLN A 120 -17.57 1.39 -2.62
N GLY A 121 -16.51 1.58 -1.86
CA GLY A 121 -16.51 2.49 -0.71
C GLY A 121 -15.98 3.87 -1.08
N THR A 122 -15.32 4.52 -0.13
CA THR A 122 -14.69 5.82 -0.33
C THR A 122 -13.22 5.65 -0.74
N TRP A 123 -12.87 6.13 -1.92
CA TRP A 123 -11.47 6.27 -2.30
C TRP A 123 -10.93 7.58 -1.74
N MET A 124 -9.99 7.47 -0.81
CA MET A 124 -9.29 8.62 -0.24
C MET A 124 -7.98 8.79 -1.00
N HIS A 125 -7.95 9.80 -1.88
CA HIS A 125 -6.77 10.06 -2.70
C HIS A 125 -5.66 10.64 -1.82
N PHE A 126 -4.60 9.87 -1.63
CA PHE A 126 -3.47 10.26 -0.82
C PHE A 126 -2.52 11.15 -1.63
N ASP A 127 -2.19 12.32 -1.11
CA ASP A 127 -1.22 13.25 -1.71
C ASP A 127 -0.11 13.51 -0.69
N PRO A 128 1.12 13.01 -0.93
CA PRO A 128 2.21 13.17 0.03
C PRO A 128 2.89 14.54 -0.03
N SER A 129 2.54 15.40 -1.01
CA SER A 129 3.19 16.70 -1.18
C SER A 129 2.80 17.77 -0.16
#